data_8943e9ccbfc2a927da0d28f9094993bd
#
_entry.id   8943e9ccbfc2a927da0d28f9094993bd
#
_cell.length_a   1.000
_cell.length_b   1.000
_cell.length_c   1.000
_cell.angle_alpha   90.00
_cell.angle_beta   90.00
_cell.angle_gamma   90.00
#
_symmetry.space_group_name_H-M   'P 1'
#
loop_
_entity.id
_entity.type
_entity.pdbx_description
1 polymer ?
#
loop_
_entity_poly.entity_id
_entity_poly.type
_entity_poly.pdbx_seq_one_letter_code
_entity_poly.pdbx_strand_id
1 'polypeptide(L)'
;FFFPGLQLSMVYRFRPNGVDGALFDLIFLRPKPVDGPCPPPPDAFELEIEDSYTKCPGTEFLGAVYDQDTNNLLSQTKGFKTSLKKGQSLGNYQESRTRHLHQTIDKYLKEKNG
;
A
#
# COMPACT_ATOMS: atom_id res chain seq x y z
N PHE A 1 5.83 3.81 2.16
CA PHE A 1 5.34 5.19 2.26
C PHE A 1 5.26 5.60 3.71
N PHE A 2 5.73 6.82 4.02
CA PHE A 2 5.61 7.45 5.33
C PHE A 2 4.61 8.59 5.27
N PHE A 3 3.86 8.79 6.34
CA PHE A 3 2.87 9.87 6.45
C PHE A 3 3.26 10.82 7.58
N PRO A 4 4.19 11.77 7.32
CA PRO A 4 4.56 12.77 8.31
C PRO A 4 3.38 13.72 8.55
N GLY A 5 3.17 14.08 9.82
CA GLY A 5 2.12 15.04 10.20
C GLY A 5 0.74 14.46 10.48
N LEU A 6 0.55 13.14 10.33
CA LEU A 6 -0.64 12.47 10.85
C LEU A 6 -0.49 12.20 12.35
N GLN A 7 -1.62 12.23 13.08
CA GLN A 7 -1.65 11.88 14.51
C GLN A 7 -1.15 10.45 14.77
N LEU A 8 -1.31 9.56 13.78
CA LEU A 8 -0.79 8.21 13.78
C LEU A 8 0.39 8.13 12.82
N SER A 9 1.58 7.89 13.37
CA SER A 9 2.75 7.60 12.53
C SER A 9 2.60 6.20 11.95
N MET A 10 2.58 6.10 10.62
CA MET A 10 2.39 4.81 9.95
C MET A 10 3.29 4.68 8.72
N VAL A 11 3.55 3.43 8.37
CA VAL A 11 4.31 3.05 7.18
C VAL A 11 3.51 2.03 6.38
N TYR A 12 3.41 2.23 5.08
CA TYR A 12 2.89 1.25 4.14
C TYR A 12 4.02 0.54 3.44
N ARG A 13 3.91 -0.78 3.37
CA ARG A 13 4.79 -1.60 2.57
C ARG A 13 3.96 -2.54 1.70
N PHE A 14 4.25 -2.52 0.40
CA PHE A 14 3.66 -3.43 -0.56
C PHE A 14 4.73 -4.46 -0.95
N ARG A 15 4.40 -5.73 -0.81
CA ARG A 15 5.27 -6.85 -1.19
C ARG A 15 4.62 -7.66 -2.30
N PRO A 16 5.34 -7.98 -3.39
CA PRO A 16 4.79 -8.84 -4.43
C PRO A 16 4.35 -10.20 -3.86
N ASN A 17 3.19 -10.66 -4.30
CA ASN A 17 2.68 -12.01 -4.02
C ASN A 17 2.16 -12.62 -5.32
N GLY A 18 3.09 -13.13 -6.13
CA GLY A 18 2.80 -13.56 -7.50
C GLY A 18 2.63 -12.40 -8.47
N VAL A 19 2.12 -12.72 -9.66
CA VAL A 19 1.93 -11.74 -10.75
C VAL A 19 0.68 -10.86 -10.52
N ASP A 20 -0.33 -11.43 -9.92
CA ASP A 20 -1.66 -10.83 -9.80
C ASP A 20 -1.99 -10.35 -8.39
N GLY A 21 -1.05 -10.45 -7.46
CA GLY A 21 -1.29 -10.12 -6.07
C GLY A 21 -0.16 -9.35 -5.41
N ALA A 22 -0.50 -8.69 -4.31
CA ALA A 22 0.44 -8.05 -3.41
C ALA A 22 -0.02 -8.20 -1.98
N LEU A 23 0.94 -8.32 -1.06
CA LEU A 23 0.68 -8.18 0.36
C LEU A 23 0.80 -6.71 0.75
N PHE A 24 -0.18 -6.22 1.44
CA PHE A 24 -0.20 -4.85 1.97
C PHE A 24 0.06 -4.90 3.47
N ASP A 25 1.23 -4.44 3.88
CA ASP A 25 1.57 -4.34 5.29
C ASP A 25 1.30 -2.91 5.77
N LEU A 26 0.47 -2.81 6.79
CA LEU A 26 0.19 -1.58 7.51
C LEU A 26 0.91 -1.62 8.86
N ILE A 27 1.87 -0.74 9.07
CA ILE A 27 2.75 -0.73 10.24
C ILE A 27 2.54 0.57 11.01
N PHE A 28 2.03 0.46 12.22
CA PHE A 28 1.91 1.59 13.13
C PHE A 28 3.19 1.77 13.93
N LEU A 29 3.69 3.00 13.97
CA LEU A 29 4.90 3.36 14.69
C LEU A 29 4.53 4.02 16.02
N ARG A 30 5.29 3.72 17.05
CA ARG A 30 5.23 4.40 18.34
C ARG A 30 6.53 5.14 18.61
N PRO A 31 6.50 6.28 19.29
CA PRO A 31 7.72 6.91 19.75
C PRO A 31 8.55 5.95 20.60
N LYS A 32 9.86 5.99 20.40
CA LYS A 32 10.78 5.26 21.27
C LYS A 32 10.63 5.77 22.70
N PRO A 33 10.59 4.90 23.73
CA PRO A 33 10.65 5.33 25.13
C PRO A 33 11.89 6.19 25.37
N VAL A 34 11.74 7.25 26.18
CA VAL A 34 12.85 8.12 26.56
C VAL A 34 13.89 7.32 27.35
N ASP A 35 13.41 6.46 28.25
CA ASP A 35 14.24 5.60 29.08
C ASP A 35 13.83 4.13 28.90
N GLY A 36 14.84 3.25 28.90
CA GLY A 36 14.65 1.81 28.84
C GLY A 36 14.64 1.22 27.43
N PRO A 37 14.54 -0.12 27.35
CA PRO A 37 14.52 -0.83 26.07
C PRO A 37 13.21 -0.62 25.33
N CYS A 38 13.27 -0.64 23.99
CA CYS A 38 12.04 -0.68 23.19
C CYS A 38 11.32 -2.01 23.46
N PRO A 39 9.99 -1.99 23.69
CA PRO A 39 9.23 -3.22 23.75
C PRO A 39 9.31 -3.96 22.40
N PRO A 40 9.25 -5.30 22.39
CA PRO A 40 9.21 -6.05 21.16
C PRO A 40 7.96 -5.64 20.34
N PRO A 41 8.03 -5.71 19.00
CA PRO A 41 6.85 -5.51 18.19
C PRO A 41 5.79 -6.58 18.52
N PRO A 42 4.50 -6.23 18.47
CA PRO A 42 3.44 -7.24 18.58
C PRO A 42 3.48 -8.18 17.37
N ASP A 43 2.88 -9.34 17.52
CA ASP A 43 2.66 -10.24 16.39
C ASP A 43 1.81 -9.55 15.32
N ALA A 44 2.08 -9.89 14.06
CA ALA A 44 1.30 -9.40 12.95
C ALA A 44 -0.14 -9.94 13.02
N PHE A 45 -1.11 -9.06 12.81
CA PHE A 45 -2.50 -9.46 12.64
C PHE A 45 -2.75 -9.63 11.14
N GLU A 46 -2.99 -10.86 10.71
CA GLU A 46 -3.23 -11.17 9.30
C GLU A 46 -4.72 -11.09 8.98
N LEU A 47 -5.03 -10.47 7.85
CA LEU A 47 -6.37 -10.36 7.30
C LEU A 47 -6.42 -11.09 5.96
N GLU A 48 -7.48 -11.84 5.75
CA GLU A 48 -7.79 -12.41 4.44
C GLU A 48 -8.35 -11.33 3.51
N ILE A 49 -8.36 -11.61 2.22
CA ILE A 49 -8.78 -10.65 1.20
C ILE A 49 -10.22 -10.16 1.36
N GLU A 50 -11.08 -11.00 1.96
CA GLU A 50 -12.49 -10.69 2.21
C GLU A 50 -12.73 -10.05 3.58
N ASP A 51 -11.70 -9.93 4.40
CA ASP A 51 -11.81 -9.38 5.74
C ASP A 51 -11.83 -7.84 5.72
N SER A 52 -12.68 -7.27 6.58
CA SER A 52 -12.65 -5.83 6.84
C SER A 52 -11.44 -5.46 7.70
N TYR A 53 -10.79 -4.35 7.36
CA TYR A 53 -9.72 -3.79 8.20
C TYR A 53 -10.17 -3.40 9.61
N THR A 54 -11.48 -3.22 9.81
CA THR A 54 -12.04 -2.94 11.15
C THR A 54 -11.90 -4.12 12.12
N LYS A 55 -11.62 -5.33 11.63
CA LYS A 55 -11.32 -6.50 12.46
C LYS A 55 -9.97 -6.41 13.16
N CYS A 56 -9.03 -5.63 12.61
CA CYS A 56 -7.70 -5.49 13.19
C CYS A 56 -7.75 -4.56 14.41
N PRO A 57 -7.30 -4.99 15.58
CA PRO A 57 -7.26 -4.15 16.76
C PRO A 57 -6.46 -2.86 16.54
N GLY A 58 -7.00 -1.72 16.94
CA GLY A 58 -6.37 -0.41 16.81
C GLY A 58 -6.55 0.26 15.45
N THR A 59 -7.30 -0.34 14.53
CA THR A 59 -7.61 0.25 13.23
C THR A 59 -9.06 0.72 13.09
N GLU A 60 -9.85 0.67 14.15
CA GLU A 60 -11.29 0.92 14.13
C GLU A 60 -11.66 2.24 13.44
N PHE A 61 -10.88 3.28 13.66
CA PHE A 61 -11.07 4.58 13.03
C PHE A 61 -10.70 4.60 11.54
N LEU A 62 -9.61 3.94 11.17
CA LEU A 62 -9.09 3.93 9.81
C LEU A 62 -9.56 2.74 9.00
N GLY A 63 -10.02 1.67 9.65
CA GLY A 63 -10.41 0.43 8.99
C GLY A 63 -11.46 0.64 7.92
N ALA A 64 -12.49 1.42 8.20
CA ALA A 64 -13.53 1.74 7.22
C ALA A 64 -13.00 2.55 6.03
N VAL A 65 -11.99 3.40 6.23
CA VAL A 65 -11.33 4.15 5.15
C VAL A 65 -10.54 3.18 4.26
N TYR A 66 -9.80 2.25 4.87
CA TYR A 66 -9.06 1.22 4.12
C TYR A 66 -10.00 0.29 3.35
N ASP A 67 -11.13 -0.11 3.95
CA ASP A 67 -12.14 -0.88 3.24
C ASP A 67 -12.65 -0.13 2.01
N GLN A 68 -12.94 1.16 2.14
CA GLN A 68 -13.36 1.99 1.03
C GLN A 68 -12.29 2.08 -0.07
N ASP A 69 -11.04 2.30 0.30
CA ASP A 69 -9.94 2.48 -0.65
C ASP A 69 -9.58 1.18 -1.38
N THR A 70 -9.65 0.04 -0.69
CA THR A 70 -9.19 -1.24 -1.25
C THR A 70 -10.28 -2.04 -1.95
N ASN A 71 -11.55 -1.86 -1.60
CA ASN A 71 -12.69 -2.58 -2.22
C ASN A 71 -12.74 -2.47 -3.74
N ASN A 72 -12.25 -1.38 -4.29
CA ASN A 72 -12.24 -1.14 -5.74
C ASN A 72 -11.06 -1.81 -6.47
N LEU A 73 -10.01 -2.23 -5.77
CA LEU A 73 -8.76 -2.68 -6.41
C LEU A 73 -8.95 -3.94 -7.27
N LEU A 74 -9.71 -4.92 -6.77
CA LEU A 74 -10.01 -6.14 -7.52
C LEU A 74 -10.83 -5.84 -8.79
N SER A 75 -11.83 -4.99 -8.67
CA SER A 75 -12.68 -4.59 -9.79
C SER A 75 -11.90 -3.80 -10.83
N GLN A 76 -11.04 -2.89 -10.40
CA GLN A 76 -10.15 -2.14 -11.28
C GLN A 76 -9.16 -3.05 -12.00
N THR A 77 -8.55 -4.00 -11.31
CA THR A 77 -7.63 -4.98 -11.90
C THR A 77 -8.31 -5.82 -12.98
N LYS A 78 -9.53 -6.31 -12.71
CA LYS A 78 -10.34 -7.02 -13.71
C LYS A 78 -10.66 -6.12 -14.90
N GLY A 79 -11.05 -4.88 -14.65
CA GLY A 79 -11.34 -3.89 -15.68
C GLY A 79 -10.11 -3.61 -16.59
N PHE A 80 -8.92 -3.49 -16.02
CA PHE A 80 -7.69 -3.29 -16.79
C PHE A 80 -7.36 -4.49 -17.69
N LYS A 81 -7.54 -5.72 -17.18
CA LYS A 81 -7.29 -6.96 -17.95
C LYS A 81 -8.22 -7.10 -19.15
N THR A 82 -9.45 -6.61 -19.04
CA THR A 82 -10.49 -6.71 -20.07
C THR A 82 -10.61 -5.48 -20.96
N SER A 83 -9.90 -4.40 -20.62
CA SER A 83 -9.96 -3.13 -21.37
C SER A 83 -9.36 -3.24 -22.75
N LEU A 84 -10.03 -2.68 -23.75
CA LEU A 84 -9.49 -2.51 -25.10
C LEU A 84 -8.34 -1.49 -25.13
N LYS A 85 -8.35 -0.52 -24.22
CA LYS A 85 -7.30 0.46 -24.08
C LYS A 85 -6.08 -0.16 -23.38
N LYS A 86 -4.95 -0.18 -24.05
CA LYS A 86 -3.69 -0.82 -23.59
C LYS A 86 -2.88 0.04 -22.60
N GLY A 87 -3.47 0.92 -21.87
CA GLY A 87 -2.82 1.73 -20.86
C GLY A 87 -3.75 2.74 -20.24
N GLN A 88 -3.30 3.41 -19.21
CA GLN A 88 -4.04 4.45 -18.51
C GLN A 88 -3.57 5.83 -18.93
N SER A 89 -4.52 6.77 -19.06
CA SER A 89 -4.18 8.17 -19.15
C SER A 89 -3.93 8.72 -17.77
N LEU A 90 -2.74 9.23 -17.56
CA LEU A 90 -2.38 9.89 -16.30
C LEU A 90 -2.59 11.38 -16.43
N GLY A 91 -3.21 11.99 -15.43
CA GLY A 91 -3.35 13.44 -15.33
C GLY A 91 -1.98 14.13 -15.35
N ASN A 92 -1.94 15.31 -15.99
CA ASN A 92 -0.65 15.95 -16.25
C ASN A 92 0.06 16.41 -14.97
N TYR A 93 -0.65 17.01 -14.06
CA TYR A 93 -0.09 17.57 -12.82
C TYR A 93 -0.26 16.64 -11.62
N GLN A 94 -1.47 16.22 -11.32
CA GLN A 94 -1.79 15.48 -10.09
C GLN A 94 -1.14 14.10 -10.04
N GLU A 95 -0.97 13.45 -11.20
CA GLU A 95 -0.41 12.10 -11.30
C GLU A 95 1.06 12.09 -11.75
N SER A 96 1.75 13.21 -11.61
CA SER A 96 3.17 13.30 -11.95
C SER A 96 4.05 12.33 -11.16
N ARG A 97 3.72 12.07 -9.89
CA ARG A 97 4.45 11.12 -9.03
C ARG A 97 4.23 9.67 -9.47
N THR A 98 3.02 9.31 -9.87
CA THR A 98 2.72 8.00 -10.44
C THR A 98 3.50 7.78 -11.73
N ARG A 99 3.54 8.78 -12.60
CA ARG A 99 4.33 8.75 -13.83
C ARG A 99 5.82 8.57 -13.55
N HIS A 100 6.35 9.32 -12.59
CA HIS A 100 7.76 9.19 -12.19
C HIS A 100 8.07 7.79 -11.63
N LEU A 101 7.17 7.20 -10.84
CA LEU A 101 7.31 5.82 -10.36
C LEU A 101 7.43 4.83 -11.54
N HIS A 102 6.53 4.91 -12.52
CA HIS A 102 6.58 4.04 -13.70
C HIS A 102 7.87 4.24 -14.51
N GLN A 103 8.29 5.47 -14.73
CA GLN A 103 9.56 5.76 -15.42
C GLN A 103 10.77 5.18 -14.68
N THR A 104 10.73 5.22 -13.35
CA THR A 104 11.80 4.64 -12.51
C THR A 104 11.83 3.13 -12.62
N ILE A 105 10.67 2.47 -12.59
CA ILE A 105 10.55 1.02 -12.79
C ILE A 105 11.11 0.63 -14.17
N ASP A 106 10.70 1.33 -15.21
CA ASP A 106 11.17 1.08 -16.58
C ASP A 106 12.70 1.21 -16.70
N LYS A 107 13.28 2.18 -16.00
CA LYS A 107 14.74 2.35 -15.95
C LYS A 107 15.43 1.12 -15.35
N TYR A 108 14.97 0.65 -14.18
CA TYR A 108 15.53 -0.54 -13.53
C TYR A 108 15.37 -1.81 -14.38
N LEU A 109 14.25 -1.96 -15.07
CA LEU A 109 14.01 -3.10 -15.94
C LEU A 109 14.97 -3.11 -17.15
N LYS A 110 15.28 -1.93 -17.70
CA LYS A 110 16.23 -1.80 -18.81
C LYS A 110 17.67 -2.05 -18.38
N GLU A 111 18.08 -1.54 -17.22
CA GLU A 111 19.45 -1.72 -16.68
C GLU A 111 19.74 -3.19 -16.37
N LYS A 112 18.75 -4.01 -16.04
CA LYS A 112 18.92 -5.44 -15.74
C LYS A 112 19.06 -6.32 -16.98
N ASN A 113 18.69 -5.80 -18.16
CA ASN A 113 18.74 -6.54 -19.44
C ASN A 113 19.94 -6.14 -20.32
N GLY A 114 20.86 -5.35 -19.81
CA GLY A 114 22.17 -5.00 -20.38
C GLY A 114 23.30 -5.62 -19.60
#